data_13b348bd09272bd8e2698e87a5b66d33
#
_entry.id   13b348bd09272bd8e2698e87a5b66d33
#
_cell.length_a   1.000
_cell.length_b   1.000
_cell.length_c   1.000
_cell.angle_alpha   90.00
_cell.angle_beta   90.00
_cell.angle_gamma   90.00
#
_symmetry.space_group_name_H-M   'P 1'
#
loop_
_entity.id
_entity.type
_entity.pdbx_description
1 polymer ?
#
loop_
_entity_poly.entity_id
_entity_poly.type
_entity_poly.pdbx_seq_one_letter_code
_entity_poly.pdbx_strand_id
1 'polypeptide(L)'
;MPKFASSHLAVLVDIAGCPNRCRHCWLGHSPNRRISEETLRRVVQQFREWIHPGETTPFIKPLTVATWYREPDYAANYRDLWNLEQELSDDGAAARFDLLSVWRLARDESYVRWARAIGTQACQITFFGLEETSDYFAGRRGYFKDCLLATHRLLEAGIRPRWQLFLTQQALPELDGFAALIEALHLDQRVQQFGQEFEVFVRTPAPDGAAYHIENVRPTVDALAVIPQYLAEKTRQYNGAVTLEECVGAAEADWIPELLKNDDPFNTYPETLAFMVTPDLDVFSNIGEPMPWWKLGNLQTDGVDQVMQRFENDEVWGLHGNFRVPVSQLAQAYGRPASRLLYARDDLVLRWLREWGEDQWRNRNTPLECSDAS
;
A
#
# COMPACT_ATOMS: atom_id res chain seq x y z
N MET A 1 11.25 -16.86 -21.59
CA MET A 1 9.81 -16.65 -21.85
C MET A 1 9.56 -15.17 -21.73
N PRO A 2 8.78 -14.53 -22.59
CA PRO A 2 8.46 -13.12 -22.44
C PRO A 2 7.77 -12.90 -21.08
N LYS A 3 8.20 -11.89 -20.33
CA LYS A 3 7.67 -11.56 -19.01
C LYS A 3 6.28 -10.96 -19.03
N PHE A 4 5.82 -10.57 -20.20
CA PHE A 4 4.44 -10.20 -20.42
C PHE A 4 3.58 -11.47 -20.55
N ALA A 5 3.32 -12.11 -19.42
CA ALA A 5 2.29 -13.17 -19.35
C ALA A 5 0.88 -12.59 -19.59
N SER A 6 0.73 -11.29 -19.39
CA SER A 6 -0.50 -10.53 -19.64
C SER A 6 -0.20 -9.20 -20.30
N SER A 7 -1.10 -8.77 -21.17
CA SER A 7 -1.12 -7.43 -21.76
C SER A 7 -1.84 -6.40 -20.86
N HIS A 8 -2.38 -6.80 -19.72
CA HIS A 8 -3.11 -5.90 -18.82
C HIS A 8 -2.15 -5.03 -18.00
N LEU A 9 -2.31 -3.71 -18.10
CA LEU A 9 -1.52 -2.72 -17.36
C LEU A 9 -2.43 -1.80 -16.56
N ALA A 10 -2.17 -1.70 -15.27
CA ALA A 10 -2.70 -0.65 -14.40
C ALA A 10 -1.66 0.48 -14.26
N VAL A 11 -2.04 1.71 -14.61
CA VAL A 11 -1.21 2.91 -14.49
C VAL A 11 -1.77 3.78 -13.38
N LEU A 12 -1.01 3.93 -12.30
CA LEU A 12 -1.36 4.77 -11.17
C LEU A 12 -0.57 6.09 -11.27
N VAL A 13 -1.25 7.20 -11.44
CA VAL A 13 -0.63 8.51 -11.59
C VAL A 13 -0.89 9.38 -10.37
N ASP A 14 0.17 9.80 -9.69
CA ASP A 14 0.07 10.62 -8.48
C ASP A 14 -0.24 12.09 -8.83
N ILE A 15 -1.53 12.44 -8.93
CA ILE A 15 -1.95 13.77 -9.39
C ILE A 15 -1.90 14.83 -8.29
N ALA A 16 -2.22 14.49 -7.04
CA ALA A 16 -2.45 15.50 -6.00
C ALA A 16 -1.75 15.21 -4.66
N GLY A 17 -1.16 14.03 -4.48
CA GLY A 17 -0.50 13.63 -3.24
C GLY A 17 -1.48 13.33 -2.10
N CYS A 18 -1.11 13.66 -0.85
CA CYS A 18 -1.83 13.28 0.37
C CYS A 18 -1.78 14.39 1.42
N PRO A 19 -2.88 14.66 2.17
CA PRO A 19 -2.89 15.64 3.26
C PRO A 19 -2.19 15.16 4.53
N ASN A 20 -1.94 13.86 4.66
CA ASN A 20 -1.31 13.23 5.81
C ASN A 20 0.19 13.00 5.56
N ARG A 21 0.93 12.78 6.64
CA ARG A 21 2.35 12.37 6.62
C ARG A 21 2.52 11.17 7.56
N CYS A 22 1.77 10.11 7.25
CA CYS A 22 1.71 8.93 8.11
C CYS A 22 3.07 8.26 8.22
N ARG A 23 3.52 8.05 9.47
CA ARG A 23 4.81 7.39 9.76
C ARG A 23 4.84 5.92 9.36
N HIS A 24 3.66 5.31 9.20
CA HIS A 24 3.48 3.93 8.76
C HIS A 24 3.27 3.79 7.25
N CYS A 25 3.30 4.90 6.48
CA CYS A 25 2.91 4.86 5.07
C CYS A 25 3.88 4.01 4.24
N TRP A 26 3.42 2.84 3.82
CA TRP A 26 4.21 1.95 2.96
C TRP A 26 4.45 2.53 1.54
N LEU A 27 3.63 3.52 1.13
CA LEU A 27 3.81 4.27 -0.12
C LEU A 27 4.87 5.39 -0.01
N GLY A 28 5.43 5.62 1.19
CA GLY A 28 6.37 6.72 1.45
C GLY A 28 5.74 8.11 1.32
N HIS A 29 6.58 9.12 1.38
CA HIS A 29 6.16 10.52 1.22
C HIS A 29 6.49 11.04 -0.16
N SER A 30 5.60 11.88 -0.72
CA SER A 30 5.92 12.66 -1.91
C SER A 30 5.42 14.11 -1.77
N PRO A 31 6.01 15.04 -2.52
CA PRO A 31 5.49 16.40 -2.62
C PRO A 31 4.06 16.40 -3.17
N ASN A 32 3.20 17.30 -2.64
CA ASN A 32 1.84 17.51 -3.17
C ASN A 32 1.91 18.36 -4.45
N ARG A 33 2.58 17.84 -5.48
CA ARG A 33 2.61 18.44 -6.82
C ARG A 33 1.44 17.95 -7.64
N ARG A 34 1.04 18.72 -8.63
CA ARG A 34 -0.08 18.39 -9.50
C ARG A 34 0.40 18.12 -10.92
N ILE A 35 -0.20 17.12 -11.53
CA ILE A 35 -0.11 16.85 -12.97
C ILE A 35 -1.38 17.39 -13.64
N SER A 36 -1.25 17.99 -14.82
CA SER A 36 -2.41 18.41 -15.60
C SER A 36 -3.12 17.23 -16.24
N GLU A 37 -4.41 17.37 -16.53
CA GLU A 37 -5.18 16.36 -17.28
C GLU A 37 -4.56 16.07 -18.65
N GLU A 38 -4.04 17.09 -19.34
CA GLU A 38 -3.32 16.93 -20.60
C GLU A 38 -2.08 16.02 -20.44
N THR A 39 -1.32 16.22 -19.37
CA THR A 39 -0.15 15.37 -19.08
C THR A 39 -0.57 13.94 -18.77
N LEU A 40 -1.65 13.74 -17.99
CA LEU A 40 -2.21 12.42 -17.73
C LEU A 40 -2.63 11.72 -19.03
N ARG A 41 -3.40 12.41 -19.90
CA ARG A 41 -3.80 11.86 -21.20
C ARG A 41 -2.60 11.43 -22.04
N ARG A 42 -1.55 12.26 -22.05
CA ARG A 42 -0.31 11.94 -22.78
C ARG A 42 0.42 10.72 -22.19
N VAL A 43 0.48 10.59 -20.86
CA VAL A 43 1.05 9.41 -20.18
C VAL A 43 0.29 8.15 -20.58
N VAL A 44 -1.03 8.17 -20.48
CA VAL A 44 -1.89 7.04 -20.85
C VAL A 44 -1.74 6.68 -22.33
N GLN A 45 -1.69 7.69 -23.22
CA GLN A 45 -1.53 7.49 -24.66
C GLN A 45 -0.23 6.77 -25.00
N GLN A 46 0.90 7.12 -24.34
CA GLN A 46 2.18 6.46 -24.57
C GLN A 46 2.10 4.95 -24.30
N PHE A 47 1.49 4.53 -23.18
CA PHE A 47 1.32 3.11 -22.89
C PHE A 47 0.31 2.44 -23.83
N ARG A 48 -0.79 3.10 -24.16
CA ARG A 48 -1.83 2.55 -25.01
C ARG A 48 -1.35 2.32 -26.44
N GLU A 49 -0.49 3.18 -26.95
CA GLU A 49 0.08 3.08 -28.31
C GLU A 49 1.34 2.24 -28.38
N TRP A 50 1.86 1.79 -27.23
CA TRP A 50 3.09 1.01 -27.24
C TRP A 50 2.93 -0.31 -27.99
N ILE A 51 3.85 -0.53 -28.94
CA ILE A 51 3.92 -1.74 -29.75
C ILE A 51 5.12 -2.55 -29.29
N HIS A 52 4.88 -3.79 -28.85
CA HIS A 52 5.97 -4.69 -28.48
C HIS A 52 6.88 -4.96 -29.70
N PRO A 53 8.21 -4.98 -29.51
CA PRO A 53 9.15 -5.29 -30.60
C PRO A 53 8.81 -6.60 -31.33
N GLY A 54 8.58 -6.49 -32.64
CA GLY A 54 8.20 -7.64 -33.51
C GLY A 54 6.68 -7.76 -33.73
N GLU A 55 5.86 -6.98 -33.02
CA GLU A 55 4.40 -6.89 -33.24
C GLU A 55 4.04 -5.73 -34.19
N THR A 56 2.80 -5.70 -34.65
CA THR A 56 2.30 -4.66 -35.56
C THR A 56 1.13 -3.86 -34.96
N THR A 57 0.67 -4.25 -33.78
CA THR A 57 -0.46 -3.64 -33.07
C THR A 57 -0.08 -3.31 -31.63
N PRO A 58 -0.75 -2.34 -31.00
CA PRO A 58 -0.56 -2.04 -29.58
C PRO A 58 -0.71 -3.28 -28.70
N PHE A 59 0.24 -3.46 -27.80
CA PHE A 59 0.34 -4.65 -26.95
C PHE A 59 -0.53 -4.56 -25.70
N ILE A 60 -0.61 -3.35 -25.07
CA ILE A 60 -1.31 -3.16 -23.79
C ILE A 60 -2.81 -3.12 -24.00
N LYS A 61 -3.49 -4.18 -23.51
CA LYS A 61 -4.94 -4.27 -23.54
C LYS A 61 -5.44 -5.39 -22.61
N PRO A 62 -6.27 -5.09 -21.58
CA PRO A 62 -6.79 -3.78 -21.23
C PRO A 62 -5.78 -2.89 -20.48
N LEU A 63 -6.06 -1.58 -20.48
CA LEU A 63 -5.36 -0.58 -19.70
C LEU A 63 -6.32 0.03 -18.67
N THR A 64 -5.92 0.02 -17.39
CA THR A 64 -6.66 0.63 -16.28
C THR A 64 -5.89 1.85 -15.75
N VAL A 65 -6.58 2.95 -15.46
CA VAL A 65 -5.97 4.20 -15.00
C VAL A 65 -6.54 4.57 -13.64
N ALA A 66 -5.65 4.97 -12.70
CA ALA A 66 -6.04 5.62 -11.45
C ALA A 66 -5.30 6.95 -11.32
N THR A 67 -6.04 8.01 -10.93
CA THR A 67 -5.51 9.38 -10.78
C THR A 67 -5.03 9.66 -9.35
N TRP A 68 -4.90 8.66 -8.54
CA TRP A 68 -4.46 8.72 -7.16
C TRP A 68 -3.48 7.60 -6.85
N TYR A 69 -2.58 7.87 -5.93
CA TYR A 69 -1.60 6.89 -5.48
C TYR A 69 -1.60 6.74 -3.96
N ARG A 70 -1.80 7.84 -3.21
CA ARG A 70 -1.80 7.85 -1.73
C ARG A 70 -3.18 8.07 -1.14
N GLU A 71 -3.70 9.28 -1.23
CA GLU A 71 -5.03 9.62 -0.72
C GLU A 71 -5.99 9.69 -1.89
N PRO A 72 -6.97 8.79 -2.00
CA PRO A 72 -7.97 8.85 -3.07
C PRO A 72 -8.75 10.17 -2.97
N ASP A 73 -9.11 10.73 -4.11
CA ASP A 73 -9.99 11.89 -4.19
C ASP A 73 -9.52 13.13 -3.41
N TYR A 74 -8.21 13.27 -3.14
CA TYR A 74 -7.67 14.44 -2.46
C TYR A 74 -7.75 15.72 -3.30
N ALA A 75 -7.67 15.64 -4.62
CA ALA A 75 -7.84 16.76 -5.53
C ALA A 75 -9.23 17.40 -5.40
N ALA A 76 -9.32 18.75 -5.55
CA ALA A 76 -10.60 19.45 -5.43
C ALA A 76 -11.60 19.05 -6.52
N ASN A 77 -11.10 18.73 -7.71
CA ASN A 77 -11.86 18.26 -8.88
C ASN A 77 -11.96 16.73 -8.95
N TYR A 78 -12.02 16.04 -7.80
CA TYR A 78 -12.02 14.57 -7.73
C TYR A 78 -13.09 13.89 -8.58
N ARG A 79 -14.26 14.52 -8.77
CA ARG A 79 -15.33 13.98 -9.61
C ARG A 79 -14.95 13.99 -11.09
N ASP A 80 -14.32 15.06 -11.53
CA ASP A 80 -13.85 15.19 -12.91
C ASP A 80 -12.71 14.19 -13.17
N LEU A 81 -11.81 14.01 -12.19
CA LEU A 81 -10.75 13.02 -12.26
C LEU A 81 -11.31 11.58 -12.28
N TRP A 82 -12.34 11.29 -11.51
CA TRP A 82 -13.00 9.99 -11.58
C TRP A 82 -13.68 9.75 -12.93
N ASN A 83 -14.34 10.76 -13.50
CA ASN A 83 -14.89 10.67 -14.85
C ASN A 83 -13.77 10.45 -15.88
N LEU A 84 -12.63 11.10 -15.70
CA LEU A 84 -11.46 10.95 -16.56
C LEU A 84 -10.84 9.53 -16.45
N GLU A 85 -10.80 8.94 -15.25
CA GLU A 85 -10.42 7.53 -15.08
C GLU A 85 -11.36 6.60 -15.87
N GLN A 86 -12.67 6.85 -15.81
CA GLN A 86 -13.67 6.09 -16.60
C GLN A 86 -13.42 6.20 -18.10
N GLU A 87 -13.14 7.40 -18.59
CA GLU A 87 -12.85 7.66 -20.00
C GLU A 87 -11.54 6.99 -20.47
N LEU A 88 -10.52 7.02 -19.61
CA LEU A 88 -9.19 6.56 -19.97
C LEU A 88 -8.95 5.07 -19.73
N SER A 89 -9.78 4.40 -18.94
CA SER A 89 -9.65 2.97 -18.67
C SER A 89 -10.50 2.15 -19.67
N ASP A 90 -9.97 1.02 -20.12
CA ASP A 90 -10.69 0.13 -21.05
C ASP A 90 -11.82 -0.63 -20.34
N ASP A 91 -11.65 -0.95 -19.05
CA ASP A 91 -12.61 -1.68 -18.21
C ASP A 91 -13.44 -0.74 -17.30
N GLY A 92 -13.43 0.57 -17.57
CA GLY A 92 -13.99 1.58 -16.70
C GLY A 92 -13.08 1.95 -15.53
N ALA A 93 -13.46 2.99 -14.77
CA ALA A 93 -12.62 3.43 -13.65
C ALA A 93 -12.60 2.39 -12.53
N ALA A 94 -11.45 2.33 -11.85
CA ALA A 94 -11.34 1.60 -10.61
C ALA A 94 -12.41 2.09 -9.61
N ALA A 95 -13.20 1.17 -9.10
CA ALA A 95 -14.18 1.51 -8.07
C ALA A 95 -13.45 2.00 -6.81
N ARG A 96 -14.05 2.96 -6.13
CA ARG A 96 -13.63 3.40 -4.79
C ARG A 96 -14.12 2.40 -3.75
N PHE A 97 -13.74 1.12 -3.85
CA PHE A 97 -14.31 0.06 -3.02
C PHE A 97 -14.23 0.39 -1.53
N ASP A 98 -13.08 0.15 -0.94
CA ASP A 98 -12.85 0.32 0.49
C ASP A 98 -11.95 1.52 0.82
N LEU A 99 -11.54 2.28 -0.20
CA LEU A 99 -10.60 3.39 -0.07
C LEU A 99 -11.26 4.71 -0.44
N LEU A 100 -11.76 5.41 0.57
CA LEU A 100 -12.24 6.80 0.46
C LEU A 100 -11.29 7.72 1.23
N SER A 101 -11.25 8.99 0.81
CA SER A 101 -10.51 10.02 1.53
C SER A 101 -11.17 10.31 2.89
N VAL A 102 -10.54 9.85 3.97
CA VAL A 102 -10.96 10.20 5.35
C VAL A 102 -10.91 11.71 5.56
N TRP A 103 -9.89 12.37 5.01
CA TRP A 103 -9.76 13.82 5.07
C TRP A 103 -10.95 14.53 4.42
N ARG A 104 -11.39 14.06 3.25
CA ARG A 104 -12.53 14.64 2.55
C ARG A 104 -13.85 14.27 3.18
N LEU A 105 -14.02 13.02 3.62
CA LEU A 105 -15.20 12.61 4.38
C LEU A 105 -15.46 13.54 5.58
N ALA A 106 -14.41 13.99 6.26
CA ALA A 106 -14.54 14.89 7.39
C ALA A 106 -14.86 16.36 7.00
N ARG A 107 -14.71 16.78 5.74
CA ARG A 107 -14.79 18.19 5.31
C ARG A 107 -15.85 18.49 4.26
N ASP A 108 -16.22 17.49 3.46
CA ASP A 108 -17.16 17.63 2.34
C ASP A 108 -18.33 16.65 2.48
N GLU A 109 -19.48 17.17 2.91
CA GLU A 109 -20.70 16.35 3.09
C GLU A 109 -21.24 15.81 1.74
N SER A 110 -20.92 16.48 0.63
CA SER A 110 -21.34 16.01 -0.68
C SER A 110 -20.56 14.78 -1.13
N TYR A 111 -19.36 14.56 -0.56
CA TYR A 111 -18.46 13.48 -0.94
C TYR A 111 -19.00 12.10 -0.58
N VAL A 112 -19.55 11.93 0.61
CA VAL A 112 -20.11 10.64 1.02
C VAL A 112 -21.32 10.25 0.16
N ARG A 113 -22.17 11.22 -0.22
CA ARG A 113 -23.30 10.98 -1.13
C ARG A 113 -22.83 10.57 -2.52
N TRP A 114 -21.79 11.23 -3.02
CA TRP A 114 -21.18 10.85 -4.29
C TRP A 114 -20.56 9.45 -4.23
N ALA A 115 -19.81 9.14 -3.18
CA ALA A 115 -19.22 7.81 -3.00
C ALA A 115 -20.30 6.71 -2.97
N ARG A 116 -21.42 6.97 -2.29
CA ARG A 116 -22.57 6.05 -2.30
C ARG A 116 -23.17 5.89 -3.70
N ALA A 117 -23.31 6.99 -4.44
CA ALA A 117 -23.89 6.99 -5.79
C ALA A 117 -23.04 6.22 -6.82
N ILE A 118 -21.72 6.22 -6.69
CA ILE A 118 -20.81 5.42 -7.53
C ILE A 118 -20.66 3.96 -7.07
N GLY A 119 -21.44 3.54 -6.04
CA GLY A 119 -21.53 2.13 -5.63
C GLY A 119 -20.66 1.72 -4.46
N THR A 120 -19.96 2.65 -3.76
CA THR A 120 -19.15 2.30 -2.58
C THR A 120 -20.03 1.71 -1.48
N GLN A 121 -19.66 0.53 -0.97
CA GLN A 121 -20.40 -0.21 0.06
C GLN A 121 -19.71 -0.17 1.44
N ALA A 122 -18.39 -0.07 1.46
CA ALA A 122 -17.58 -0.05 2.67
C ALA A 122 -16.46 0.99 2.53
N CYS A 123 -15.90 1.43 3.67
CA CYS A 123 -14.72 2.29 3.69
C CYS A 123 -13.82 1.90 4.86
N GLN A 124 -12.56 1.61 4.57
CA GLN A 124 -11.55 1.34 5.58
C GLN A 124 -11.02 2.65 6.19
N ILE A 125 -11.03 2.71 7.50
CA ILE A 125 -10.48 3.81 8.29
C ILE A 125 -9.36 3.24 9.15
N THR A 126 -8.19 3.85 9.07
CA THR A 126 -7.00 3.40 9.80
C THR A 126 -6.82 4.17 11.11
N PHE A 127 -6.60 3.46 12.20
CA PHE A 127 -6.27 4.00 13.52
C PHE A 127 -4.90 3.46 13.97
N PHE A 128 -4.27 4.19 14.91
CA PHE A 128 -3.00 3.82 15.53
C PHE A 128 -3.08 3.74 17.05
N GLY A 129 -4.26 3.84 17.60
CA GLY A 129 -4.61 3.97 18.99
C GLY A 129 -5.68 5.04 19.17
N LEU A 130 -5.71 5.70 20.32
CA LEU A 130 -6.57 6.84 20.62
C LEU A 130 -6.03 8.15 20.03
N GLU A 131 -6.55 9.30 20.47
CA GLU A 131 -6.34 10.60 19.81
C GLU A 131 -4.86 10.96 19.66
N GLU A 132 -4.07 10.93 20.72
CA GLU A 132 -2.67 11.37 20.68
C GLU A 132 -1.82 10.46 19.80
N THR A 133 -1.97 9.15 19.97
CA THR A 133 -1.23 8.14 19.20
C THR A 133 -1.63 8.17 17.73
N SER A 134 -2.92 8.26 17.42
CA SER A 134 -3.39 8.33 16.04
C SER A 134 -2.93 9.61 15.33
N ASP A 135 -3.00 10.77 15.97
CA ASP A 135 -2.54 12.04 15.41
C ASP A 135 -1.01 12.02 15.17
N TYR A 136 -0.26 11.44 16.11
CA TYR A 136 1.19 11.29 15.98
C TYR A 136 1.58 10.42 14.78
N PHE A 137 1.00 9.23 14.65
CA PHE A 137 1.33 8.33 13.54
C PHE A 137 0.80 8.79 12.19
N ALA A 138 -0.34 9.46 12.14
CA ALA A 138 -0.86 10.08 10.92
C ALA A 138 -0.06 11.33 10.51
N GLY A 139 0.80 11.85 11.40
CA GLY A 139 1.59 13.07 11.17
C GLY A 139 0.74 14.32 10.99
N ARG A 140 -0.48 14.32 11.56
CA ARG A 140 -1.45 15.40 11.44
C ARG A 140 -2.37 15.50 12.66
N ARG A 141 -2.36 16.65 13.31
CA ARG A 141 -3.28 16.96 14.43
C ARG A 141 -4.73 16.92 13.95
N GLY A 142 -5.59 16.32 14.76
CA GLY A 142 -7.03 16.18 14.49
C GLY A 142 -7.36 15.04 13.50
N TYR A 143 -6.41 14.17 13.16
CA TYR A 143 -6.65 13.00 12.33
C TYR A 143 -7.65 12.04 12.96
N PHE A 144 -7.49 11.76 14.27
CA PHE A 144 -8.41 10.89 15.00
C PHE A 144 -9.86 11.40 14.98
N LYS A 145 -10.05 12.71 15.19
CA LYS A 145 -11.38 13.34 15.09
C LYS A 145 -11.97 13.24 13.69
N ASP A 146 -11.13 13.39 12.66
CA ASP A 146 -11.56 13.18 11.28
C ASP A 146 -12.00 11.74 11.04
N CYS A 147 -11.31 10.73 11.61
CA CYS A 147 -11.70 9.32 11.51
C CYS A 147 -13.07 9.06 12.16
N LEU A 148 -13.34 9.64 13.35
CA LEU A 148 -14.63 9.51 14.01
C LEU A 148 -15.76 10.19 13.24
N LEU A 149 -15.50 11.40 12.70
CA LEU A 149 -16.48 12.12 11.90
C LEU A 149 -16.74 11.40 10.57
N ALA A 150 -15.69 10.86 9.92
CA ALA A 150 -15.83 10.03 8.73
C ALA A 150 -16.67 8.78 9.00
N THR A 151 -16.41 8.09 10.12
CA THR A 151 -17.22 6.93 10.55
C THR A 151 -18.70 7.30 10.69
N HIS A 152 -19.01 8.43 11.34
CA HIS A 152 -20.38 8.90 11.51
C HIS A 152 -21.07 9.17 10.16
N ARG A 153 -20.42 9.91 9.26
CA ARG A 153 -20.95 10.23 7.93
C ARG A 153 -21.15 9.01 7.04
N LEU A 154 -20.27 8.03 7.13
CA LEU A 154 -20.41 6.76 6.41
C LEU A 154 -21.66 6.01 6.87
N LEU A 155 -21.85 5.91 8.20
CA LEU A 155 -23.03 5.28 8.79
C LEU A 155 -24.33 5.98 8.39
N GLU A 156 -24.37 7.33 8.37
CA GLU A 156 -25.53 8.10 7.91
C GLU A 156 -25.85 7.87 6.43
N ALA A 157 -24.82 7.63 5.61
CA ALA A 157 -24.97 7.35 4.18
C ALA A 157 -25.26 5.87 3.88
N GLY A 158 -25.30 4.99 4.87
CA GLY A 158 -25.46 3.55 4.67
C GLY A 158 -24.25 2.88 4.03
N ILE A 159 -23.05 3.44 4.23
CA ILE A 159 -21.77 2.85 3.86
C ILE A 159 -21.14 2.27 5.13
N ARG A 160 -20.72 1.01 5.10
CA ARG A 160 -20.11 0.34 6.23
C ARG A 160 -18.71 0.90 6.53
N PRO A 161 -18.43 1.49 7.70
CA PRO A 161 -17.07 1.74 8.13
C PRO A 161 -16.41 0.42 8.52
N ARG A 162 -15.16 0.21 8.07
CA ARG A 162 -14.27 -0.85 8.52
C ARG A 162 -13.11 -0.21 9.24
N TRP A 163 -12.81 -0.64 10.45
CA TRP A 163 -11.70 -0.08 11.23
C TRP A 163 -10.48 -0.99 11.20
N GLN A 164 -9.36 -0.43 10.81
CA GLN A 164 -8.04 -1.08 10.91
C GLN A 164 -7.26 -0.40 12.04
N LEU A 165 -6.78 -1.18 13.00
CA LEU A 165 -5.91 -0.69 14.06
C LEU A 165 -4.49 -1.23 13.85
N PHE A 166 -3.53 -0.34 13.65
CA PHE A 166 -2.13 -0.72 13.63
C PHE A 166 -1.56 -0.89 15.04
N LEU A 167 -1.03 -2.08 15.31
CA LEU A 167 -0.32 -2.38 16.55
C LEU A 167 1.09 -1.75 16.52
N THR A 168 1.31 -0.86 17.47
CA THR A 168 2.63 -0.31 17.81
C THR A 168 2.81 -0.41 19.32
N GLN A 169 4.05 -0.31 19.82
CA GLN A 169 4.28 -0.30 21.27
C GLN A 169 3.49 0.81 22.00
N GLN A 170 3.26 1.94 21.32
CA GLN A 170 2.47 3.04 21.86
C GLN A 170 0.98 2.73 21.89
N ALA A 171 0.47 1.94 20.95
CA ALA A 171 -0.95 1.57 20.89
C ALA A 171 -1.34 0.50 21.93
N LEU A 172 -0.40 -0.34 22.38
CA LEU A 172 -0.72 -1.45 23.29
C LEU A 172 -1.44 -1.02 24.56
N PRO A 173 -1.03 0.05 25.29
CA PRO A 173 -1.74 0.50 26.47
C PRO A 173 -3.14 1.06 26.21
N GLU A 174 -3.47 1.37 24.94
CA GLU A 174 -4.71 2.02 24.55
C GLU A 174 -5.76 1.03 24.02
N LEU A 175 -5.44 -0.27 23.89
CA LEU A 175 -6.29 -1.26 23.24
C LEU A 175 -7.65 -1.45 23.94
N ASP A 176 -7.68 -1.49 25.28
CA ASP A 176 -8.95 -1.57 26.04
C ASP A 176 -9.79 -0.31 25.84
N GLY A 177 -9.17 0.86 25.86
CA GLY A 177 -9.84 2.14 25.57
C GLY A 177 -10.37 2.19 24.14
N PHE A 178 -9.66 1.61 23.18
CA PHE A 178 -10.10 1.54 21.79
C PHE A 178 -11.31 0.58 21.63
N ALA A 179 -11.30 -0.56 22.30
CA ALA A 179 -12.45 -1.48 22.33
C ALA A 179 -13.68 -0.81 23.00
N ALA A 180 -13.49 -0.12 24.12
CA ALA A 180 -14.54 0.64 24.80
C ALA A 180 -15.11 1.79 23.92
N LEU A 181 -14.28 2.43 23.09
CA LEU A 181 -14.73 3.43 22.12
C LEU A 181 -15.67 2.83 21.06
N ILE A 182 -15.38 1.65 20.55
CA ILE A 182 -16.24 0.93 19.59
C ILE A 182 -17.61 0.65 20.21
N GLU A 183 -17.61 0.18 21.45
CA GLU A 183 -18.83 -0.07 22.23
C GLU A 183 -19.64 1.22 22.49
N ALA A 184 -18.97 2.29 22.94
CA ALA A 184 -19.60 3.58 23.21
C ALA A 184 -20.23 4.22 21.96
N LEU A 185 -19.65 3.98 20.79
CA LEU A 185 -20.20 4.42 19.50
C LEU A 185 -21.28 3.48 18.93
N HIS A 186 -21.54 2.35 19.59
CA HIS A 186 -22.51 1.32 19.20
C HIS A 186 -22.30 0.82 17.76
N LEU A 187 -21.05 0.65 17.31
CA LEU A 187 -20.73 0.41 15.90
C LEU A 187 -21.30 -0.92 15.40
N ASP A 188 -21.25 -2.00 16.18
CA ASP A 188 -21.86 -3.29 15.82
C ASP A 188 -23.37 -3.14 15.55
N GLN A 189 -24.08 -2.47 16.44
CA GLN A 189 -25.53 -2.29 16.33
C GLN A 189 -25.90 -1.38 15.14
N ARG A 190 -25.14 -0.30 14.93
CA ARG A 190 -25.38 0.67 13.86
C ARG A 190 -25.13 0.07 12.49
N VAL A 191 -24.08 -0.73 12.32
CA VAL A 191 -23.77 -1.42 11.04
C VAL A 191 -24.78 -2.55 10.80
N GLN A 192 -25.22 -3.26 11.84
CA GLN A 192 -26.24 -4.30 11.73
C GLN A 192 -27.57 -3.77 11.17
N GLN A 193 -27.88 -2.48 11.33
CA GLN A 193 -29.06 -1.86 10.72
C GLN A 193 -29.04 -1.91 9.19
N PHE A 194 -27.86 -2.09 8.58
CA PHE A 194 -27.68 -2.27 7.13
C PHE A 194 -27.71 -3.76 6.71
N GLY A 195 -27.96 -4.68 7.64
CA GLY A 195 -27.86 -6.11 7.41
C GLY A 195 -26.42 -6.62 7.25
N GLN A 196 -25.44 -5.88 7.79
CA GLN A 196 -24.01 -6.17 7.69
C GLN A 196 -23.38 -6.27 9.09
N GLU A 197 -22.19 -6.85 9.18
CA GLU A 197 -21.40 -6.88 10.41
C GLU A 197 -20.36 -5.76 10.42
N PHE A 198 -20.13 -5.18 11.61
CA PHE A 198 -19.03 -4.24 11.79
C PHE A 198 -17.70 -4.98 11.77
N GLU A 199 -16.81 -4.56 10.87
CA GLU A 199 -15.47 -5.11 10.75
C GLU A 199 -14.46 -4.21 11.46
N VAL A 200 -13.72 -4.80 12.38
CA VAL A 200 -12.50 -4.22 12.95
C VAL A 200 -11.42 -5.30 13.04
N PHE A 201 -10.21 -4.95 12.69
CA PHE A 201 -9.07 -5.87 12.76
C PHE A 201 -7.80 -5.15 13.17
N VAL A 202 -6.91 -5.90 13.81
CA VAL A 202 -5.58 -5.44 14.19
C VAL A 202 -4.52 -6.05 13.30
N ARG A 203 -3.47 -5.30 12.97
CA ARG A 203 -2.28 -5.79 12.27
C ARG A 203 -1.07 -4.91 12.57
N THR A 204 0.13 -5.38 12.27
CA THR A 204 1.32 -4.53 12.30
C THR A 204 1.47 -3.74 10.99
N PRO A 205 2.10 -2.54 11.00
CA PRO A 205 2.43 -1.84 9.77
C PRO A 205 3.35 -2.69 8.88
N ALA A 206 3.06 -2.75 7.57
CA ALA A 206 3.96 -3.37 6.61
C ALA A 206 5.31 -2.62 6.61
N PRO A 207 6.46 -3.31 6.71
CA PRO A 207 7.76 -2.68 6.92
C PRO A 207 8.36 -2.17 5.60
N ASP A 208 7.63 -1.35 4.88
CA ASP A 208 8.05 -0.69 3.65
C ASP A 208 7.71 0.81 3.71
N GLY A 209 8.27 1.60 2.81
CA GLY A 209 8.11 3.04 2.79
C GLY A 209 8.53 3.70 4.11
N ALA A 210 7.73 4.64 4.59
CA ALA A 210 7.97 5.30 5.88
C ALA A 210 7.90 4.34 7.08
N ALA A 211 7.12 3.26 6.97
CA ALA A 211 6.99 2.25 8.03
C ALA A 211 8.28 1.47 8.29
N TYR A 212 9.16 1.34 7.30
CA TYR A 212 10.49 0.75 7.48
C TYR A 212 11.31 1.47 8.57
N HIS A 213 11.18 2.80 8.65
CA HIS A 213 11.94 3.63 9.57
C HIS A 213 11.38 3.68 11.00
N ILE A 214 10.26 3.02 11.26
CA ILE A 214 9.63 2.94 12.59
C ILE A 214 9.67 1.52 13.17
N GLU A 215 10.60 0.67 12.77
CA GLU A 215 10.74 -0.68 13.32
C GLU A 215 10.93 -0.67 14.84
N ASN A 216 11.55 0.37 15.39
CA ASN A 216 11.78 0.55 16.82
C ASN A 216 10.47 0.63 17.66
N VAL A 217 9.34 0.92 17.04
CA VAL A 217 8.02 0.91 17.70
C VAL A 217 7.18 -0.32 17.36
N ARG A 218 7.71 -1.25 16.58
CA ARG A 218 7.05 -2.53 16.28
C ARG A 218 6.95 -3.35 17.57
N PRO A 219 5.77 -3.94 17.88
CA PRO A 219 5.63 -4.77 19.07
C PRO A 219 6.36 -6.09 18.93
N THR A 220 6.64 -6.74 20.06
CA THR A 220 7.07 -8.15 20.11
C THR A 220 5.86 -9.07 20.07
N VAL A 221 6.11 -10.37 19.88
CA VAL A 221 5.06 -11.41 19.86
C VAL A 221 4.22 -11.41 21.16
N ASP A 222 4.78 -10.95 22.28
CA ASP A 222 4.04 -10.85 23.56
C ASP A 222 2.83 -9.91 23.49
N ALA A 223 2.80 -9.02 22.48
CA ALA A 223 1.65 -8.14 22.25
C ALA A 223 0.36 -8.90 21.92
N LEU A 224 0.44 -10.09 21.36
CA LEU A 224 -0.73 -10.90 21.04
C LEU A 224 -1.55 -11.25 22.31
N ALA A 225 -0.89 -11.46 23.44
CA ALA A 225 -1.52 -11.81 24.70
C ALA A 225 -2.29 -10.65 25.38
N VAL A 226 -2.01 -9.40 24.99
CA VAL A 226 -2.66 -8.21 25.55
C VAL A 226 -3.73 -7.61 24.65
N ILE A 227 -4.00 -8.23 23.48
CA ILE A 227 -5.10 -7.81 22.61
C ILE A 227 -6.44 -8.17 23.30
N PRO A 228 -7.34 -7.20 23.53
CA PRO A 228 -8.66 -7.46 24.11
C PRO A 228 -9.43 -8.53 23.35
N GLN A 229 -10.15 -9.41 24.06
CA GLN A 229 -10.86 -10.54 23.46
C GLN A 229 -11.77 -10.09 22.30
N TYR A 230 -12.50 -9.00 22.45
CA TYR A 230 -13.36 -8.46 21.40
C TYR A 230 -12.57 -8.16 20.10
N LEU A 231 -11.42 -7.46 20.19
CA LEU A 231 -10.59 -7.15 19.04
C LEU A 231 -9.96 -8.42 18.43
N ALA A 232 -9.57 -9.37 19.27
CA ALA A 232 -9.03 -10.66 18.84
C ALA A 232 -10.05 -11.48 18.04
N GLU A 233 -11.29 -11.57 18.54
CA GLU A 233 -12.38 -12.29 17.86
C GLU A 233 -12.72 -11.63 16.52
N LYS A 234 -12.91 -10.30 16.49
CA LYS A 234 -13.18 -9.55 15.27
C LYS A 234 -12.04 -9.69 14.24
N THR A 235 -10.79 -9.69 14.69
CA THR A 235 -9.62 -9.86 13.81
C THR A 235 -9.61 -11.23 13.16
N ARG A 236 -9.87 -12.30 13.93
CA ARG A 236 -9.97 -13.66 13.40
C ARG A 236 -11.14 -13.80 12.43
N GLN A 237 -12.29 -13.26 12.78
CA GLN A 237 -13.48 -13.27 11.92
C GLN A 237 -13.20 -12.58 10.58
N TYR A 238 -12.60 -11.40 10.60
CA TYR A 238 -12.24 -10.65 9.39
C TYR A 238 -11.28 -11.41 8.48
N ASN A 239 -10.28 -12.09 9.05
CA ASN A 239 -9.27 -12.84 8.28
C ASN A 239 -9.70 -14.29 7.96
N GLY A 240 -10.83 -14.79 8.49
CA GLY A 240 -11.22 -16.19 8.36
C GLY A 240 -10.24 -17.17 9.03
N ALA A 241 -9.56 -16.73 10.09
CA ALA A 241 -8.47 -17.46 10.75
C ALA A 241 -8.89 -18.04 12.10
N VAL A 242 -8.16 -19.06 12.55
CA VAL A 242 -8.41 -19.72 13.85
C VAL A 242 -7.65 -19.03 14.97
N THR A 243 -6.42 -18.59 14.70
CA THR A 243 -5.53 -17.98 15.70
C THR A 243 -5.20 -16.52 15.38
N LEU A 244 -4.72 -15.77 16.37
CA LEU A 244 -4.22 -14.40 16.15
C LEU A 244 -2.89 -14.39 15.40
N GLU A 245 -2.07 -15.41 15.60
CA GLU A 245 -0.80 -15.58 14.89
C GLU A 245 -1.02 -15.70 13.38
N GLU A 246 -2.06 -16.42 12.95
CA GLU A 246 -2.43 -16.50 11.53
C GLU A 246 -2.83 -15.13 10.95
N CYS A 247 -3.43 -14.25 11.78
CA CYS A 247 -3.90 -12.93 11.34
C CYS A 247 -2.82 -11.86 11.39
N VAL A 248 -2.04 -11.82 12.48
CA VAL A 248 -1.15 -10.71 12.83
C VAL A 248 0.32 -11.10 12.61
N GLY A 249 0.63 -12.39 12.73
CA GLY A 249 1.97 -12.95 12.53
C GLY A 249 2.58 -13.56 13.79
N ALA A 250 3.86 -13.89 13.69
CA ALA A 250 4.66 -14.49 14.74
C ALA A 250 5.97 -13.71 14.94
N ALA A 251 6.82 -14.14 15.88
CA ALA A 251 8.15 -13.57 16.03
C ALA A 251 8.99 -13.83 14.77
N GLU A 252 9.84 -12.88 14.40
CA GLU A 252 10.78 -13.07 13.28
C GLU A 252 11.61 -14.36 13.46
N ALA A 253 12.05 -14.65 14.68
CA ALA A 253 12.78 -15.88 15.00
C ALA A 253 12.02 -17.16 14.65
N ASP A 254 10.71 -17.16 14.76
CA ASP A 254 9.85 -18.33 14.51
C ASP A 254 9.65 -18.57 13.01
N TRP A 255 9.65 -17.50 12.20
CA TRP A 255 9.53 -17.58 10.73
C TRP A 255 10.79 -18.10 10.03
N ILE A 256 11.98 -17.77 10.55
CA ILE A 256 13.27 -18.06 9.90
C ILE A 256 13.45 -19.53 9.54
N PRO A 257 13.16 -20.53 10.43
CA PRO A 257 13.37 -21.95 10.09
C PRO A 257 12.53 -22.45 8.92
N GLU A 258 11.36 -21.87 8.71
CA GLU A 258 10.48 -22.13 7.56
C GLU A 258 11.02 -21.45 6.31
N LEU A 259 11.30 -20.14 6.40
CA LEU A 259 11.71 -19.30 5.28
C LEU A 259 13.10 -19.70 4.72
N LEU A 260 13.99 -20.26 5.55
CA LEU A 260 15.27 -20.83 5.10
C LEU A 260 15.12 -22.07 4.21
N LYS A 261 13.93 -22.68 4.15
CA LYS A 261 13.65 -23.83 3.29
C LYS A 261 12.87 -23.46 2.03
N ASN A 262 12.52 -22.17 1.88
CA ASN A 262 11.75 -21.70 0.74
C ASN A 262 12.68 -21.23 -0.37
N ASP A 263 12.94 -22.10 -1.34
CA ASP A 263 13.80 -21.81 -2.50
C ASP A 263 13.07 -21.12 -3.66
N ASP A 264 11.78 -20.82 -3.52
CA ASP A 264 11.03 -20.03 -4.47
C ASP A 264 11.25 -18.53 -4.23
N PRO A 265 11.14 -17.69 -5.27
CA PRO A 265 11.07 -16.24 -5.09
C PRO A 265 9.79 -15.84 -4.36
N PHE A 266 9.77 -14.61 -3.81
CA PHE A 266 8.63 -14.13 -3.04
C PHE A 266 7.34 -14.05 -3.87
N ASN A 267 7.44 -13.56 -5.11
CA ASN A 267 6.29 -13.43 -6.01
C ASN A 267 6.52 -14.14 -7.34
N THR A 268 5.42 -14.49 -7.98
CA THR A 268 5.36 -14.80 -9.41
C THR A 268 4.94 -13.56 -10.19
N TYR A 269 5.26 -13.51 -11.49
CA TYR A 269 4.82 -12.39 -12.34
C TYR A 269 3.29 -12.31 -12.35
N PRO A 270 2.72 -11.14 -12.02
CA PRO A 270 1.28 -10.97 -11.93
C PRO A 270 0.63 -10.98 -13.33
N GLU A 271 -0.63 -11.37 -13.38
CA GLU A 271 -1.44 -11.26 -14.61
C GLU A 271 -1.68 -9.80 -15.00
N THR A 272 -1.80 -8.89 -14.03
CA THR A 272 -1.92 -7.44 -14.24
C THR A 272 -0.66 -6.75 -13.78
N LEU A 273 0.03 -6.08 -14.71
CA LEU A 273 1.16 -5.23 -14.38
C LEU A 273 0.64 -3.94 -13.72
N ALA A 274 1.38 -3.42 -12.76
CA ALA A 274 1.04 -2.16 -12.13
C ALA A 274 2.25 -1.22 -12.13
N PHE A 275 2.11 -0.07 -12.80
CA PHE A 275 3.14 0.96 -12.84
C PHE A 275 2.65 2.22 -12.13
N MET A 276 3.51 2.76 -11.28
CA MET A 276 3.30 4.08 -10.70
C MET A 276 4.04 5.14 -11.51
N VAL A 277 3.36 6.24 -11.81
CA VAL A 277 3.95 7.41 -12.48
C VAL A 277 3.90 8.61 -11.54
N THR A 278 5.08 9.15 -11.24
CA THR A 278 5.21 10.34 -10.37
C THR A 278 4.93 11.65 -11.12
N PRO A 279 4.76 12.79 -10.40
CA PRO A 279 4.64 14.10 -11.02
C PRO A 279 5.83 14.51 -11.92
N ASP A 280 6.99 13.89 -11.76
CA ASP A 280 8.17 14.09 -12.63
C ASP A 280 8.20 13.16 -13.83
N LEU A 281 7.14 12.38 -14.05
CA LEU A 281 7.03 11.36 -15.10
C LEU A 281 8.01 10.19 -14.95
N ASP A 282 8.56 10.00 -13.75
CA ASP A 282 9.30 8.79 -13.41
C ASP A 282 8.35 7.62 -13.25
N VAL A 283 8.70 6.48 -13.85
CA VAL A 283 7.92 5.23 -13.81
C VAL A 283 8.58 4.23 -12.89
N PHE A 284 7.78 3.66 -12.00
CA PHE A 284 8.21 2.61 -11.07
C PHE A 284 7.38 1.34 -11.27
N SER A 285 8.02 0.18 -11.13
CA SER A 285 7.40 -1.14 -11.33
C SER A 285 6.77 -1.72 -10.07
N ASN A 286 6.61 -0.92 -9.03
CA ASN A 286 5.97 -1.32 -7.78
C ASN A 286 4.90 -0.32 -7.35
N ILE A 287 3.95 -0.79 -6.55
CA ILE A 287 3.01 0.06 -5.81
C ILE A 287 3.53 0.17 -4.38
N GLY A 288 4.60 0.92 -4.17
CA GLY A 288 5.27 1.11 -2.89
C GLY A 288 5.93 2.49 -2.84
N GLU A 289 6.90 2.66 -1.96
CA GLU A 289 7.74 3.86 -1.98
C GLU A 289 8.54 3.91 -3.30
N PRO A 290 8.64 5.08 -3.98
CA PRO A 290 9.37 5.22 -5.24
C PRO A 290 10.89 5.18 -5.02
N MET A 291 11.41 4.00 -4.67
CA MET A 291 12.82 3.80 -4.42
C MET A 291 13.61 3.61 -5.73
N PRO A 292 14.89 4.06 -5.81
CA PRO A 292 15.68 4.02 -7.04
C PRO A 292 15.77 2.63 -7.68
N TRP A 293 15.80 1.56 -6.91
CA TRP A 293 15.87 0.18 -7.41
C TRP A 293 14.57 -0.35 -8.01
N TRP A 294 13.47 0.41 -7.95
CA TRP A 294 12.21 0.12 -8.63
C TRP A 294 11.98 0.97 -9.88
N LYS A 295 12.85 1.98 -10.13
CA LYS A 295 12.67 2.93 -11.22
C LYS A 295 12.96 2.29 -12.58
N LEU A 296 11.95 2.21 -13.44
CA LEU A 296 12.06 1.74 -14.82
C LEU A 296 12.63 2.82 -15.75
N GLY A 297 12.33 4.09 -15.50
CA GLY A 297 12.78 5.20 -16.32
C GLY A 297 11.92 6.44 -16.14
N ASN A 298 12.03 7.35 -17.09
CA ASN A 298 11.26 8.59 -17.13
C ASN A 298 10.60 8.74 -18.51
N LEU A 299 9.29 8.97 -18.57
CA LEU A 299 8.54 9.03 -19.83
C LEU A 299 8.93 10.22 -20.73
N GLN A 300 9.54 11.26 -20.16
CA GLN A 300 9.96 12.43 -20.93
C GLN A 300 11.37 12.26 -21.52
N THR A 301 12.29 11.66 -20.76
CA THR A 301 13.70 11.54 -21.17
C THR A 301 14.02 10.20 -21.82
N ASP A 302 13.46 9.11 -21.32
CA ASP A 302 13.73 7.75 -21.81
C ASP A 302 12.66 7.29 -22.82
N GLY A 303 11.42 7.76 -22.65
CA GLY A 303 10.27 7.29 -23.44
C GLY A 303 9.72 5.94 -22.97
N VAL A 304 8.53 5.60 -23.49
CA VAL A 304 7.82 4.36 -23.10
C VAL A 304 8.57 3.11 -23.55
N ASP A 305 9.24 3.12 -24.69
CA ASP A 305 9.99 1.96 -25.23
C ASP A 305 11.08 1.51 -24.26
N GLN A 306 11.89 2.43 -23.75
CA GLN A 306 12.94 2.08 -22.80
C GLN A 306 12.37 1.64 -21.44
N VAL A 307 11.28 2.26 -20.98
CA VAL A 307 10.58 1.86 -19.74
C VAL A 307 10.12 0.40 -19.85
N MET A 308 9.46 0.06 -20.95
CA MET A 308 8.93 -1.29 -21.18
C MET A 308 10.04 -2.31 -21.39
N GLN A 309 11.09 -1.96 -22.12
CA GLN A 309 12.26 -2.82 -22.34
C GLN A 309 12.98 -3.14 -21.02
N ARG A 310 13.19 -2.15 -20.14
CA ARG A 310 13.82 -2.38 -18.83
C ARG A 310 12.97 -3.28 -17.94
N PHE A 311 11.65 -3.14 -17.99
CA PHE A 311 10.76 -4.07 -17.30
C PHE A 311 10.89 -5.49 -17.87
N GLU A 312 10.82 -5.66 -19.17
CA GLU A 312 10.89 -6.97 -19.84
C GLU A 312 12.23 -7.69 -19.57
N ASN A 313 13.32 -6.94 -19.52
CA ASN A 313 14.66 -7.50 -19.32
C ASN A 313 15.07 -7.68 -17.85
N ASP A 314 14.21 -7.37 -16.86
CA ASP A 314 14.56 -7.34 -15.42
C ASP A 314 15.78 -6.44 -15.12
N GLU A 315 15.87 -5.28 -15.77
CA GLU A 315 17.05 -4.43 -15.61
C GLU A 315 17.07 -3.65 -14.28
N VAL A 316 15.98 -3.72 -13.48
CA VAL A 316 15.90 -3.07 -12.18
C VAL A 316 15.97 -4.07 -11.04
N TRP A 317 16.71 -3.73 -9.99
CA TRP A 317 16.96 -4.62 -8.86
C TRP A 317 15.69 -5.04 -8.13
N GLY A 318 14.71 -4.15 -8.00
CA GLY A 318 13.45 -4.49 -7.36
C GLY A 318 12.72 -5.64 -8.03
N LEU A 319 12.67 -5.66 -9.38
CA LEU A 319 12.10 -6.78 -10.13
C LEU A 319 12.91 -8.07 -9.93
N HIS A 320 14.24 -7.95 -9.99
CA HIS A 320 15.11 -9.11 -9.80
C HIS A 320 14.92 -9.71 -8.40
N GLY A 321 14.95 -8.88 -7.34
CA GLY A 321 14.73 -9.33 -5.96
C GLY A 321 13.39 -10.04 -5.80
N ASN A 322 12.33 -9.42 -6.31
CA ASN A 322 10.97 -9.88 -6.12
C ASN A 322 10.63 -11.19 -6.85
N PHE A 323 11.20 -11.40 -8.05
CA PHE A 323 10.82 -12.50 -8.93
C PHE A 323 11.93 -13.53 -9.21
N ARG A 324 13.13 -13.35 -8.67
CA ARG A 324 14.29 -14.22 -8.96
C ARG A 324 15.07 -14.65 -7.74
N VAL A 325 15.10 -13.83 -6.69
CA VAL A 325 15.87 -14.16 -5.49
C VAL A 325 15.06 -15.10 -4.60
N PRO A 326 15.58 -16.30 -4.28
CA PRO A 326 14.92 -17.22 -3.36
C PRO A 326 14.72 -16.59 -1.98
N VAL A 327 13.56 -16.84 -1.37
CA VAL A 327 13.28 -16.38 0.00
C VAL A 327 14.28 -16.94 0.99
N SER A 328 14.77 -18.18 0.80
CA SER A 328 15.83 -18.79 1.62
C SER A 328 17.12 -17.98 1.63
N GLN A 329 17.51 -17.42 0.50
CA GLN A 329 18.69 -16.53 0.39
C GLN A 329 18.47 -15.22 1.14
N LEU A 330 17.27 -14.63 1.06
CA LEU A 330 16.92 -13.42 1.82
C LEU A 330 16.94 -13.71 3.34
N ALA A 331 16.34 -14.83 3.76
CA ALA A 331 16.32 -15.26 5.16
C ALA A 331 17.72 -15.48 5.71
N GLN A 332 18.63 -16.05 4.91
CA GLN A 332 20.03 -16.26 5.31
C GLN A 332 20.79 -14.93 5.46
N ALA A 333 20.55 -13.96 4.57
CA ALA A 333 21.27 -12.69 4.55
C ALA A 333 20.76 -11.69 5.60
N TYR A 334 19.44 -11.62 5.79
CA TYR A 334 18.78 -10.55 6.55
C TYR A 334 17.95 -11.03 7.75
N GLY A 335 17.80 -12.34 7.94
CA GLY A 335 17.08 -12.92 9.07
C GLY A 335 17.78 -12.67 10.39
N ARG A 336 17.02 -12.36 11.45
CA ARG A 336 17.50 -12.10 12.80
C ARG A 336 16.97 -13.19 13.77
N PRO A 337 17.70 -14.31 13.96
CA PRO A 337 17.19 -15.50 14.66
C PRO A 337 16.90 -15.30 16.16
N ALA A 338 17.29 -14.17 16.75
CA ALA A 338 16.98 -13.81 18.12
C ALA A 338 15.88 -12.73 18.23
N SER A 339 15.34 -12.26 17.13
CA SER A 339 14.35 -11.18 17.10
C SER A 339 12.96 -11.70 17.51
N ARG A 340 12.38 -11.05 18.54
CA ARG A 340 11.00 -11.30 18.99
C ARG A 340 10.00 -10.34 18.39
N LEU A 341 10.42 -9.47 17.44
CA LEU A 341 9.53 -8.54 16.77
C LEU A 341 8.47 -9.28 15.97
N LEU A 342 7.25 -8.82 16.09
CA LEU A 342 6.05 -9.41 15.48
C LEU A 342 5.94 -9.03 14.00
N TYR A 343 5.93 -10.02 13.13
CA TYR A 343 5.74 -9.85 11.69
C TYR A 343 4.71 -10.83 11.15
N ALA A 344 3.84 -10.36 10.26
CA ALA A 344 3.24 -11.26 9.29
C ALA A 344 4.36 -11.83 8.39
N ARG A 345 4.18 -13.06 7.90
CA ARG A 345 5.19 -13.76 7.10
C ARG A 345 5.65 -12.94 5.89
N ASP A 346 4.70 -12.45 5.13
CA ASP A 346 4.98 -11.70 3.91
C ASP A 346 5.58 -10.31 4.19
N ASP A 347 5.15 -9.66 5.27
CA ASP A 347 5.74 -8.41 5.73
C ASP A 347 7.23 -8.58 6.06
N LEU A 348 7.62 -9.71 6.66
CA LEU A 348 9.02 -10.00 6.96
C LEU A 348 9.86 -10.15 5.69
N VAL A 349 9.32 -10.87 4.69
CA VAL A 349 10.01 -11.02 3.39
C VAL A 349 10.11 -9.69 2.65
N LEU A 350 9.07 -8.84 2.70
CA LEU A 350 9.10 -7.49 2.13
C LEU A 350 10.21 -6.63 2.76
N ARG A 351 10.42 -6.71 4.07
CA ARG A 351 11.54 -6.04 4.73
C ARG A 351 12.88 -6.50 4.18
N TRP A 352 13.09 -7.80 4.04
CA TRP A 352 14.34 -8.36 3.50
C TRP A 352 14.55 -7.97 2.02
N LEU A 353 13.49 -7.95 1.22
CA LEU A 353 13.55 -7.49 -0.18
C LEU A 353 13.97 -6.01 -0.26
N ARG A 354 13.48 -5.17 0.66
CA ARG A 354 13.90 -3.77 0.74
C ARG A 354 15.38 -3.66 1.10
N GLU A 355 15.84 -4.36 2.15
CA GLU A 355 17.24 -4.39 2.57
C GLU A 355 18.15 -4.89 1.43
N TRP A 356 17.73 -5.96 0.75
CA TRP A 356 18.44 -6.48 -0.41
C TRP A 356 18.51 -5.47 -1.56
N GLY A 357 17.43 -4.82 -1.91
CA GLY A 357 17.37 -3.80 -2.97
C GLY A 357 18.27 -2.61 -2.66
N GLU A 358 18.28 -2.16 -1.41
CA GLU A 358 19.16 -1.08 -0.93
C GLU A 358 20.63 -1.44 -1.04
N ASP A 359 21.00 -2.66 -0.63
CA ASP A 359 22.39 -3.16 -0.73
C ASP A 359 22.84 -3.27 -2.19
N GLN A 360 22.01 -3.82 -3.09
CA GLN A 360 22.36 -3.90 -4.51
C GLN A 360 22.55 -2.50 -5.12
N TRP A 361 21.70 -1.55 -4.76
CA TRP A 361 21.79 -0.18 -5.23
C TRP A 361 23.06 0.52 -4.73
N ARG A 362 23.41 0.38 -3.45
CA ARG A 362 24.61 0.96 -2.86
C ARG A 362 25.87 0.39 -3.52
N ASN A 363 25.99 -0.92 -3.66
CA ASN A 363 27.16 -1.59 -4.21
C ASN A 363 27.48 -1.17 -5.64
N ARG A 364 26.47 -0.84 -6.47
CA ARG A 364 26.70 -0.32 -7.83
C ARG A 364 27.12 1.16 -7.87
N ASN A 365 26.66 1.93 -6.92
CA ASN A 365 26.86 3.39 -6.91
C ASN A 365 28.02 3.83 -6.00
N THR A 366 28.67 2.90 -5.31
CA THR A 366 29.91 3.18 -4.59
C THR A 366 31.06 3.18 -5.60
N PRO A 367 31.79 4.29 -5.79
CA PRO A 367 33.00 4.27 -6.60
C PRO A 367 33.92 3.18 -6.03
N LEU A 368 34.48 2.34 -6.89
CA LEU A 368 35.58 1.46 -6.50
C LEU A 368 36.65 2.37 -5.91
N GLU A 369 36.83 2.34 -4.59
CA GLU A 369 38.01 2.93 -3.97
C GLU A 369 39.19 2.27 -4.66
N CYS A 370 39.93 3.05 -5.45
CA CYS A 370 41.19 2.62 -6.00
C CYS A 370 42.05 2.20 -4.79
N SER A 371 42.18 0.91 -4.59
CA SER A 371 43.21 0.41 -3.74
C SER A 371 44.53 0.77 -4.41
N ASP A 372 45.06 1.94 -4.08
CA ASP A 372 46.47 2.25 -4.30
C ASP A 372 47.28 1.23 -3.52
N ALA A 373 47.62 0.15 -4.22
CA ALA A 373 48.66 -0.75 -3.79
C ALA A 373 50.00 -0.02 -3.98
N SER A 374 50.52 0.51 -2.92
CA SER A 374 51.94 0.88 -2.80
C SER A 374 52.76 -0.31 -2.34
#